data_086bede745e57a50ef8ea970f2bff535
#
_entry.id   086bede745e57a50ef8ea970f2bff535
#
_cell.length_a   1.000
_cell.length_b   1.000
_cell.length_c   1.000
_cell.angle_alpha   90.00
_cell.angle_beta   90.00
_cell.angle_gamma   90.00
#
_symmetry.space_group_name_H-M   'P 1'
#
loop_
_entity.id
_entity.type
_entity.pdbx_description
1 polymer ?
#
loop_
_entity_poly.entity_id
_entity_poly.type
_entity_poly.pdbx_seq_one_letter_code
_entity_poly.pdbx_strand_id
1 'polypeptide(L)'
;MNNIKFSIKKIKGISSDPKILYTKAIFYMKLGKISEAMDFLTQASINNYSKAQYTLAKLYHGDGNIEEAEKWYKLAFKNEVEEAAYDLGNIYYKLNAYEYAIYWYEKLALLGHLRSQNNLGVLHFKLGDNQRALKWLEEASNGKLSDAFYNLGIIYEKQEDLERAFNYYKKGAILGNNYAKYNLAVIYQNHDDLKNAISYYKQLYKVGNDKACFNLGLILETEDNLEEAKIYYKRGSENGNIDCTYRLACIYDEQEDYENAKVYYKEAYEKEYKLAGYKLANIYNRDSELDVAKKYYEEVSDYNTAAINNLAGILFEEKNYEEAINLYEKAISNGIEEAKENLGDLYSQINDFDKAIHHYLTIDRILSVQIKLANIYESLGNTEKAIEYYSKALENGDIESIYRLGIIYEKLEDYQKAKDYYIQAVEKEHINARIHLGKIAFEDEDYELAKRMFEVPANEDNIYSQHMLGIIYSIYLKDYVSAKYWYEKPRLNDCIESIFNLGQLSLKLNEDSEAEKYFKEGTKLGDKKCKYMLASLYYKKSYENYESLAKENYENSQEVFDKLPKLILNFDQILIPQFETIDNISEDEEEYVPRYILSVEEDNNYVYKEKSTEMIVDGALEFNIENITK
;
A
#
# COMPACT_ATOMS: atom_id res chain seq x y z
N MET A 1 -6.71 59.18 -15.23
CA MET A 1 -7.41 60.14 -14.33
C MET A 1 -7.81 61.48 -15.01
N ASN A 2 -7.01 62.07 -15.90
CA ASN A 2 -7.38 63.33 -16.52
C ASN A 2 -8.55 63.25 -17.53
N ASN A 3 -8.70 62.19 -18.29
CA ASN A 3 -9.82 61.99 -19.20
C ASN A 3 -11.15 61.73 -18.46
N ILE A 4 -11.10 61.14 -17.25
CA ILE A 4 -12.27 60.88 -16.41
C ILE A 4 -12.82 62.20 -15.81
N LYS A 5 -11.93 63.11 -15.33
CA LYS A 5 -12.34 64.43 -14.82
C LYS A 5 -12.95 65.33 -15.88
N PHE A 6 -12.52 65.20 -17.15
CA PHE A 6 -13.07 65.98 -18.26
C PHE A 6 -14.48 65.51 -18.65
N SER A 7 -14.75 64.22 -18.58
CA SER A 7 -16.08 63.62 -18.79
C SER A 7 -17.09 64.02 -17.70
N ILE A 8 -16.66 64.05 -16.41
CA ILE A 8 -17.54 64.43 -15.29
C ILE A 8 -18.05 65.86 -15.39
N LYS A 9 -17.23 66.82 -15.87
CA LYS A 9 -17.66 68.22 -16.05
C LYS A 9 -18.72 68.40 -17.16
N LYS A 10 -18.73 67.53 -18.21
CA LYS A 10 -19.65 67.55 -19.32
C LYS A 10 -21.02 66.93 -19.01
N ILE A 11 -21.12 66.10 -17.96
CA ILE A 11 -22.26 65.26 -17.59
C ILE A 11 -23.20 65.99 -16.57
N LYS A 12 -22.79 67.09 -15.95
CA LYS A 12 -23.59 67.83 -14.95
C LYS A 12 -24.77 68.66 -15.50
N GLY A 13 -25.04 68.70 -16.83
CA GLY A 13 -26.24 69.32 -17.41
C GLY A 13 -27.43 68.37 -17.26
N ILE A 14 -28.58 68.88 -16.77
CA ILE A 14 -29.85 68.16 -16.70
C ILE A 14 -30.36 68.00 -18.13
N SER A 15 -30.06 66.84 -18.76
CA SER A 15 -30.70 66.50 -20.05
C SER A 15 -31.82 65.51 -19.75
N SER A 16 -33.00 65.75 -20.28
CA SER A 16 -34.12 64.81 -20.20
C SER A 16 -34.08 63.74 -21.31
N ASP A 17 -33.05 63.77 -22.17
CA ASP A 17 -32.87 62.77 -23.22
C ASP A 17 -32.56 61.43 -22.59
N PRO A 18 -33.39 60.40 -22.78
CA PRO A 18 -33.24 59.11 -22.17
C PRO A 18 -31.92 58.35 -22.57
N LYS A 19 -31.38 58.61 -23.76
CA LYS A 19 -30.12 58.10 -24.24
C LYS A 19 -28.94 58.70 -23.48
N ILE A 20 -28.99 60.00 -23.14
CA ILE A 20 -27.95 60.64 -22.32
C ILE A 20 -28.03 60.18 -20.89
N LEU A 21 -29.23 60.00 -20.32
CA LEU A 21 -29.44 59.46 -18.98
C LEU A 21 -28.87 58.02 -18.88
N TYR A 22 -29.13 57.19 -19.88
CA TYR A 22 -28.57 55.84 -19.94
C TYR A 22 -27.03 55.85 -19.99
N THR A 23 -26.45 56.71 -20.82
CA THR A 23 -24.98 56.83 -20.90
C THR A 23 -24.36 57.27 -19.56
N LYS A 24 -25.05 58.19 -18.84
CA LYS A 24 -24.68 58.58 -17.47
C LYS A 24 -24.73 57.37 -16.52
N ALA A 25 -25.80 56.62 -16.56
CA ALA A 25 -25.98 55.44 -15.73
C ALA A 25 -24.84 54.42 -15.94
N ILE A 26 -24.51 54.07 -17.20
CA ILE A 26 -23.40 53.18 -17.52
C ILE A 26 -22.07 53.72 -17.00
N PHE A 27 -21.85 55.03 -17.06
CA PHE A 27 -20.66 55.64 -16.50
C PHE A 27 -20.59 55.50 -14.96
N TYR A 28 -21.72 55.69 -14.24
CA TYR A 28 -21.78 55.51 -12.77
C TYR A 28 -21.65 54.06 -12.38
N MET A 29 -22.17 53.11 -13.17
CA MET A 29 -21.94 51.69 -12.96
C MET A 29 -20.44 51.34 -13.04
N LYS A 30 -19.72 51.85 -14.04
CA LYS A 30 -18.24 51.65 -14.14
C LYS A 30 -17.45 52.26 -12.98
N LEU A 31 -18.00 53.19 -12.25
CA LEU A 31 -17.42 53.77 -11.04
C LEU A 31 -17.84 53.02 -9.75
N GLY A 32 -18.60 51.93 -9.86
CA GLY A 32 -19.13 51.17 -8.73
C GLY A 32 -20.27 51.90 -7.97
N LYS A 33 -20.79 52.99 -8.52
CA LYS A 33 -21.84 53.81 -7.91
C LYS A 33 -23.23 53.34 -8.39
N ILE A 34 -23.63 52.14 -7.91
CA ILE A 34 -24.84 51.47 -8.43
C ILE A 34 -26.11 52.23 -8.08
N SER A 35 -26.23 52.82 -6.89
CA SER A 35 -27.44 53.57 -6.47
C SER A 35 -27.72 54.77 -7.42
N GLU A 36 -26.67 55.57 -7.65
CA GLU A 36 -26.80 56.72 -8.57
C GLU A 36 -27.05 56.27 -10.02
N ALA A 37 -26.50 55.13 -10.43
CA ALA A 37 -26.76 54.55 -11.74
C ALA A 37 -28.23 54.13 -11.88
N MET A 38 -28.82 53.51 -10.86
CA MET A 38 -30.23 53.11 -10.84
C MET A 38 -31.17 54.29 -10.95
N ASP A 39 -30.85 55.43 -10.33
CA ASP A 39 -31.65 56.65 -10.46
C ASP A 39 -31.71 57.14 -11.92
N PHE A 40 -30.56 57.17 -12.59
CA PHE A 40 -30.50 57.55 -14.01
C PHE A 40 -31.15 56.51 -14.92
N LEU A 41 -31.01 55.22 -14.63
CA LEU A 41 -31.68 54.15 -15.37
C LEU A 41 -33.19 54.23 -15.21
N THR A 42 -33.70 54.49 -14.00
CA THR A 42 -35.12 54.62 -13.73
C THR A 42 -35.70 55.76 -14.53
N GLN A 43 -35.05 56.95 -14.57
CA GLN A 43 -35.49 58.10 -15.35
C GLN A 43 -35.49 57.78 -16.87
N ALA A 44 -34.42 57.13 -17.37
CA ALA A 44 -34.37 56.75 -18.78
C ALA A 44 -35.44 55.72 -19.15
N SER A 45 -35.72 54.77 -18.22
CA SER A 45 -36.69 53.67 -18.37
C SER A 45 -38.13 54.16 -18.40
N ILE A 46 -38.49 55.16 -17.56
CA ILE A 46 -39.79 55.83 -17.57
C ILE A 46 -39.99 56.55 -18.87
N ASN A 47 -38.95 57.11 -19.46
CA ASN A 47 -38.98 57.75 -20.80
C ASN A 47 -38.87 56.70 -21.95
N ASN A 48 -39.28 55.47 -21.72
CA ASN A 48 -39.36 54.36 -22.68
C ASN A 48 -38.05 53.99 -23.40
N TYR A 49 -36.90 54.27 -22.82
CA TYR A 49 -35.63 53.79 -23.39
C TYR A 49 -35.38 52.29 -23.06
N SER A 50 -35.63 51.47 -24.05
CA SER A 50 -35.68 50.01 -23.87
C SER A 50 -34.37 49.40 -23.27
N LYS A 51 -33.20 49.93 -23.71
CA LYS A 51 -31.91 49.49 -23.14
C LYS A 51 -31.77 49.84 -21.66
N ALA A 52 -32.33 50.97 -21.21
CA ALA A 52 -32.32 51.31 -19.79
C ALA A 52 -33.25 50.40 -19.01
N GLN A 53 -34.44 50.08 -19.53
CA GLN A 53 -35.39 49.16 -18.93
C GLN A 53 -34.75 47.78 -18.73
N TYR A 54 -34.07 47.25 -19.75
CA TYR A 54 -33.39 45.99 -19.68
C TYR A 54 -32.25 46.01 -18.66
N THR A 55 -31.40 47.05 -18.68
CA THR A 55 -30.28 47.16 -17.74
C THR A 55 -30.77 47.32 -16.30
N LEU A 56 -31.84 48.09 -16.08
CA LEU A 56 -32.46 48.26 -14.77
C LEU A 56 -33.04 46.93 -14.24
N ALA A 57 -33.70 46.16 -15.11
CA ALA A 57 -34.18 44.82 -14.77
C ALA A 57 -33.06 43.89 -14.33
N LYS A 58 -31.91 43.92 -15.04
CA LYS A 58 -30.73 43.15 -14.68
C LYS A 58 -30.17 43.52 -13.31
N LEU A 59 -30.15 44.81 -12.97
CA LEU A 59 -29.69 45.25 -11.65
C LEU A 59 -30.62 44.77 -10.55
N TYR A 60 -31.94 44.90 -10.71
CA TYR A 60 -32.91 44.37 -9.75
C TYR A 60 -32.82 42.85 -9.61
N HIS A 61 -32.60 42.14 -10.70
CA HIS A 61 -32.38 40.68 -10.67
C HIS A 61 -31.11 40.34 -9.87
N GLY A 62 -30.00 41.06 -10.10
CA GLY A 62 -28.74 40.88 -9.37
C GLY A 62 -28.87 41.14 -7.86
N ASP A 63 -29.74 42.11 -7.48
CA ASP A 63 -30.05 42.41 -6.07
C ASP A 63 -31.08 41.44 -5.46
N GLY A 64 -31.57 40.44 -6.22
CA GLY A 64 -32.57 39.48 -5.76
C GLY A 64 -34.02 40.04 -5.73
N ASN A 65 -34.24 41.26 -6.19
CA ASN A 65 -35.58 41.85 -6.28
C ASN A 65 -36.28 41.39 -7.58
N ILE A 66 -36.79 40.16 -7.54
CA ILE A 66 -37.38 39.51 -8.72
C ILE A 66 -38.65 40.22 -9.21
N GLU A 67 -39.46 40.81 -8.31
CA GLU A 67 -40.70 41.49 -8.67
C GLU A 67 -40.43 42.72 -9.54
N GLU A 68 -39.53 43.59 -9.13
CA GLU A 68 -39.17 44.76 -9.94
C GLU A 68 -38.40 44.34 -11.22
N ALA A 69 -37.53 43.34 -11.13
CA ALA A 69 -36.84 42.80 -12.30
C ALA A 69 -37.85 42.32 -13.38
N GLU A 70 -38.85 41.54 -12.99
CA GLU A 70 -39.90 41.02 -13.87
C GLU A 70 -40.66 42.16 -14.55
N LYS A 71 -41.05 43.18 -13.81
CA LYS A 71 -41.77 44.35 -14.34
C LYS A 71 -40.98 45.07 -15.42
N TRP A 72 -39.70 45.31 -15.17
CA TRP A 72 -38.85 46.02 -16.11
C TRP A 72 -38.44 45.13 -17.29
N TYR A 73 -38.24 43.83 -17.11
CA TYR A 73 -38.02 42.89 -18.23
C TYR A 73 -39.25 42.80 -19.14
N LYS A 74 -40.48 42.73 -18.59
CA LYS A 74 -41.71 42.72 -19.38
C LYS A 74 -41.86 44.00 -20.22
N LEU A 75 -41.48 45.14 -19.65
CA LEU A 75 -41.53 46.40 -20.34
C LEU A 75 -40.47 46.52 -21.43
N ALA A 76 -39.23 46.03 -21.13
CA ALA A 76 -38.14 45.98 -22.11
C ALA A 76 -38.49 45.09 -23.29
N PHE A 77 -39.10 43.91 -23.05
CA PHE A 77 -39.57 43.02 -24.12
C PHE A 77 -40.68 43.66 -24.95
N LYS A 78 -41.63 44.37 -24.33
CA LYS A 78 -42.65 45.12 -25.04
C LYS A 78 -42.05 46.19 -25.97
N ASN A 79 -40.86 46.70 -25.61
CA ASN A 79 -40.11 47.71 -26.39
C ASN A 79 -38.96 47.00 -27.19
N GLU A 80 -39.23 45.80 -27.70
CA GLU A 80 -38.44 45.07 -28.70
C GLU A 80 -37.03 44.62 -28.20
N VAL A 81 -36.83 44.46 -26.89
CA VAL A 81 -35.61 43.82 -26.35
C VAL A 81 -35.88 42.33 -26.14
N GLU A 82 -35.51 41.51 -27.11
CA GLU A 82 -35.76 40.06 -27.11
C GLU A 82 -35.06 39.37 -25.93
N GLU A 83 -33.84 39.81 -25.58
CA GLU A 83 -33.08 39.26 -24.46
C GLU A 83 -33.84 39.33 -23.13
N ALA A 84 -34.74 40.31 -22.98
CA ALA A 84 -35.55 40.44 -21.76
C ALA A 84 -36.51 39.25 -21.56
N ALA A 85 -37.07 38.70 -22.62
CA ALA A 85 -37.90 37.50 -22.54
C ALA A 85 -37.07 36.23 -22.25
N TYR A 86 -35.86 36.17 -22.78
CA TYR A 86 -34.95 35.09 -22.48
C TYR A 86 -34.56 35.06 -20.98
N ASP A 87 -34.20 36.22 -20.43
CA ASP A 87 -33.88 36.35 -19.00
C ASP A 87 -35.08 36.08 -18.09
N LEU A 88 -36.30 36.46 -18.49
CA LEU A 88 -37.52 36.07 -17.79
C LEU A 88 -37.73 34.55 -17.79
N GLY A 89 -37.51 33.91 -18.92
CA GLY A 89 -37.55 32.45 -19.01
C GLY A 89 -36.55 31.79 -18.03
N ASN A 90 -35.32 32.31 -17.96
CA ASN A 90 -34.29 31.81 -17.04
C ASN A 90 -34.67 32.02 -15.55
N ILE A 91 -35.24 33.20 -15.22
CA ILE A 91 -35.71 33.49 -13.86
C ILE A 91 -36.78 32.49 -13.43
N TYR A 92 -37.82 32.31 -14.27
CA TYR A 92 -38.89 31.39 -13.95
C TYR A 92 -38.44 29.93 -13.91
N TYR A 93 -37.47 29.55 -14.73
CA TYR A 93 -36.85 28.24 -14.68
C TYR A 93 -36.16 27.99 -13.30
N LYS A 94 -35.36 28.96 -12.83
CA LYS A 94 -34.68 28.90 -11.52
C LYS A 94 -35.67 28.86 -10.34
N LEU A 95 -36.82 29.53 -10.49
CA LEU A 95 -37.89 29.51 -9.51
C LEU A 95 -38.77 28.24 -9.57
N ASN A 96 -38.45 27.28 -10.45
CA ASN A 96 -39.27 26.10 -10.76
C ASN A 96 -40.68 26.42 -11.25
N ALA A 97 -40.93 27.67 -11.70
CA ALA A 97 -42.20 28.11 -12.29
C ALA A 97 -42.23 27.78 -13.79
N TYR A 98 -42.22 26.48 -14.09
CA TYR A 98 -41.94 25.94 -15.43
C TYR A 98 -42.96 26.41 -16.50
N GLU A 99 -44.23 26.56 -16.14
CA GLU A 99 -45.25 27.05 -17.10
C GLU A 99 -44.93 28.48 -17.60
N TYR A 100 -44.47 29.34 -16.69
CA TYR A 100 -44.05 30.70 -17.06
C TYR A 100 -42.71 30.68 -17.85
N ALA A 101 -41.79 29.78 -17.48
CA ALA A 101 -40.56 29.63 -18.24
C ALA A 101 -40.85 29.17 -19.69
N ILE A 102 -41.72 28.16 -19.87
CA ILE A 102 -42.17 27.71 -21.19
C ILE A 102 -42.75 28.87 -21.97
N TYR A 103 -43.68 29.66 -21.39
CA TYR A 103 -44.32 30.77 -22.06
C TYR A 103 -43.29 31.78 -22.61
N TRP A 104 -42.28 32.14 -21.83
CA TRP A 104 -41.29 33.12 -22.25
C TRP A 104 -40.29 32.56 -23.26
N TYR A 105 -39.83 31.32 -23.07
CA TYR A 105 -38.94 30.68 -24.03
C TYR A 105 -39.66 30.43 -25.37
N GLU A 106 -40.92 30.02 -25.36
CA GLU A 106 -41.69 29.72 -26.59
C GLU A 106 -41.86 30.96 -27.47
N LYS A 107 -42.09 32.11 -26.85
CA LYS A 107 -42.16 33.39 -27.58
C LYS A 107 -40.92 33.65 -28.43
N LEU A 108 -39.75 33.36 -27.91
CA LEU A 108 -38.49 33.55 -28.62
C LEU A 108 -38.13 32.39 -29.52
N ALA A 109 -38.43 31.18 -29.09
CA ALA A 109 -38.17 29.95 -29.85
C ALA A 109 -38.86 29.96 -31.20
N LEU A 110 -40.10 30.48 -31.24
CA LEU A 110 -40.88 30.68 -32.49
C LEU A 110 -40.29 31.74 -33.44
N LEU A 111 -39.49 32.67 -32.90
CA LEU A 111 -38.73 33.66 -33.66
C LEU A 111 -37.35 33.15 -34.12
N GLY A 112 -37.02 31.87 -33.80
CA GLY A 112 -35.75 31.26 -34.19
C GLY A 112 -34.60 31.50 -33.21
N HIS A 113 -34.89 31.97 -31.97
CA HIS A 113 -33.84 32.17 -30.97
C HIS A 113 -33.33 30.81 -30.43
N LEU A 114 -32.14 30.41 -30.87
CA LEU A 114 -31.59 29.06 -30.68
C LEU A 114 -31.47 28.66 -29.19
N ARG A 115 -31.01 29.58 -28.32
CA ARG A 115 -30.89 29.33 -26.91
C ARG A 115 -32.23 29.06 -26.22
N SER A 116 -33.27 29.82 -26.62
CA SER A 116 -34.62 29.59 -26.12
C SER A 116 -35.19 28.25 -26.59
N GLN A 117 -34.94 27.88 -27.86
CA GLN A 117 -35.31 26.56 -28.38
C GLN A 117 -34.63 25.45 -27.58
N ASN A 118 -33.33 25.58 -27.32
CA ASN A 118 -32.59 24.62 -26.49
C ASN A 118 -33.18 24.52 -25.07
N ASN A 119 -33.37 25.66 -24.38
CA ASN A 119 -33.88 25.68 -23.00
C ASN A 119 -35.32 25.17 -22.93
N LEU A 120 -36.14 25.45 -23.93
CA LEU A 120 -37.48 24.91 -24.04
C LEU A 120 -37.49 23.40 -24.24
N GLY A 121 -36.59 22.90 -25.07
CA GLY A 121 -36.38 21.45 -25.25
C GLY A 121 -35.95 20.75 -23.97
N VAL A 122 -34.97 21.31 -23.26
CA VAL A 122 -34.50 20.78 -21.94
C VAL A 122 -35.64 20.79 -20.93
N LEU A 123 -36.44 21.86 -20.89
CA LEU A 123 -37.55 21.99 -19.97
C LEU A 123 -38.67 20.98 -20.25
N HIS A 124 -39.02 20.75 -21.53
CA HIS A 124 -39.97 19.70 -21.91
C HIS A 124 -39.47 18.30 -21.54
N PHE A 125 -38.18 18.04 -21.74
CA PHE A 125 -37.59 16.74 -21.31
C PHE A 125 -37.67 16.55 -19.79
N LYS A 126 -37.37 17.60 -19.02
CA LYS A 126 -37.49 17.59 -17.55
C LYS A 126 -38.92 17.29 -17.08
N LEU A 127 -39.92 17.74 -17.86
CA LEU A 127 -41.34 17.49 -17.58
C LEU A 127 -41.87 16.16 -18.16
N GLY A 128 -41.01 15.37 -18.80
CA GLY A 128 -41.37 14.06 -19.37
C GLY A 128 -41.94 14.11 -20.79
N ASP A 129 -42.05 15.31 -21.40
CA ASP A 129 -42.54 15.45 -22.77
C ASP A 129 -41.39 15.32 -23.79
N ASN A 130 -40.99 14.07 -24.00
CA ASN A 130 -39.88 13.75 -24.90
C ASN A 130 -40.11 14.17 -26.34
N GLN A 131 -41.37 14.20 -26.80
CA GLN A 131 -41.69 14.56 -28.19
C GLN A 131 -41.45 16.05 -28.45
N ARG A 132 -41.91 16.90 -27.54
CA ARG A 132 -41.65 18.35 -27.68
C ARG A 132 -40.20 18.66 -27.39
N ALA A 133 -39.56 17.97 -26.48
CA ALA A 133 -38.14 18.12 -26.20
C ALA A 133 -37.30 17.89 -27.44
N LEU A 134 -37.46 16.74 -28.11
CA LEU A 134 -36.74 16.44 -29.35
C LEU A 134 -37.00 17.49 -30.43
N LYS A 135 -38.25 17.87 -30.66
CA LYS A 135 -38.61 18.89 -31.66
C LYS A 135 -37.79 20.16 -31.47
N TRP A 136 -37.82 20.74 -30.27
CA TRP A 136 -37.17 22.03 -30.01
C TRP A 136 -35.63 21.93 -30.01
N LEU A 137 -35.07 20.82 -29.52
CA LEU A 137 -33.62 20.59 -29.59
C LEU A 137 -33.14 20.35 -31.02
N GLU A 138 -33.92 19.65 -31.86
CA GLU A 138 -33.62 19.51 -33.29
C GLU A 138 -33.62 20.84 -34.00
N GLU A 139 -34.61 21.72 -33.74
CA GLU A 139 -34.63 23.07 -34.27
C GLU A 139 -33.38 23.88 -33.85
N ALA A 140 -33.02 23.85 -32.58
CA ALA A 140 -31.81 24.50 -32.08
C ALA A 140 -30.53 23.93 -32.70
N SER A 141 -30.49 22.60 -32.93
CA SER A 141 -29.36 21.91 -33.55
C SER A 141 -29.19 22.23 -35.03
N ASN A 142 -30.31 22.44 -35.75
CA ASN A 142 -30.31 22.93 -37.14
C ASN A 142 -29.63 24.31 -37.23
N GLY A 143 -29.78 25.14 -36.21
CA GLY A 143 -29.05 26.41 -36.06
C GLY A 143 -27.59 26.26 -35.61
N LYS A 144 -27.09 25.05 -35.49
CA LYS A 144 -25.72 24.70 -35.06
C LYS A 144 -25.37 25.12 -33.62
N LEU A 145 -26.36 25.17 -32.74
CA LEU A 145 -26.08 25.36 -31.31
C LEU A 145 -25.43 24.08 -30.72
N SER A 146 -24.21 24.19 -30.23
CA SER A 146 -23.45 23.06 -29.73
C SER A 146 -24.12 22.37 -28.53
N ASP A 147 -24.79 23.14 -27.67
CA ASP A 147 -25.47 22.64 -26.47
C ASP A 147 -26.69 21.80 -26.82
N ALA A 148 -27.39 22.14 -27.94
CA ALA A 148 -28.53 21.37 -28.42
C ALA A 148 -28.10 19.97 -28.88
N PHE A 149 -26.96 19.85 -29.56
CA PHE A 149 -26.39 18.54 -29.90
C PHE A 149 -26.03 17.71 -28.67
N TYR A 150 -25.45 18.34 -27.66
CA TYR A 150 -25.14 17.67 -26.40
C TYR A 150 -26.42 17.17 -25.72
N ASN A 151 -27.44 18.04 -25.61
CA ASN A 151 -28.71 17.67 -24.96
C ASN A 151 -29.48 16.59 -25.74
N LEU A 152 -29.44 16.59 -27.08
CA LEU A 152 -29.95 15.48 -27.89
C LEU A 152 -29.21 14.18 -27.59
N GLY A 153 -27.88 14.24 -27.46
CA GLY A 153 -27.07 13.08 -27.04
C GLY A 153 -27.54 12.50 -25.71
N ILE A 154 -27.79 13.34 -24.71
CA ILE A 154 -28.34 12.94 -23.39
C ILE A 154 -29.69 12.25 -23.54
N ILE A 155 -30.60 12.78 -24.35
CA ILE A 155 -31.93 12.16 -24.52
C ILE A 155 -31.81 10.77 -25.13
N TYR A 156 -31.04 10.64 -26.23
CA TYR A 156 -30.87 9.34 -26.88
C TYR A 156 -30.09 8.33 -26.00
N GLU A 157 -29.15 8.80 -25.22
CA GLU A 157 -28.46 7.95 -24.24
C GLU A 157 -29.42 7.41 -23.17
N LYS A 158 -30.32 8.25 -22.63
CA LYS A 158 -31.37 7.81 -21.70
C LYS A 158 -32.42 6.89 -22.33
N GLN A 159 -32.55 6.92 -23.65
CA GLN A 159 -33.38 5.99 -24.43
C GLN A 159 -32.63 4.71 -24.85
N GLU A 160 -31.39 4.52 -24.36
CA GLU A 160 -30.51 3.41 -24.71
C GLU A 160 -30.11 3.35 -26.19
N ASP A 161 -30.34 4.41 -26.95
CA ASP A 161 -29.91 4.54 -28.34
C ASP A 161 -28.51 5.15 -28.42
N LEU A 162 -27.53 4.30 -28.08
CA LEU A 162 -26.15 4.72 -27.98
C LEU A 162 -25.56 5.17 -29.32
N GLU A 163 -26.06 4.66 -30.45
CA GLU A 163 -25.58 5.05 -31.78
C GLU A 163 -25.97 6.50 -32.08
N ARG A 164 -27.23 6.87 -31.86
CA ARG A 164 -27.66 8.26 -32.05
C ARG A 164 -27.00 9.19 -31.04
N ALA A 165 -26.90 8.78 -29.78
CA ALA A 165 -26.21 9.54 -28.74
C ALA A 165 -24.76 9.87 -29.16
N PHE A 166 -24.00 8.86 -29.59
CA PHE A 166 -22.63 9.02 -30.09
C PHE A 166 -22.56 10.04 -31.24
N ASN A 167 -23.46 9.90 -32.23
CA ASN A 167 -23.48 10.80 -33.38
C ASN A 167 -23.79 12.26 -32.99
N TYR A 168 -24.68 12.48 -32.04
CA TYR A 168 -25.00 13.80 -31.52
C TYR A 168 -23.87 14.39 -30.69
N TYR A 169 -23.28 13.62 -29.78
CA TYR A 169 -22.09 14.05 -29.03
C TYR A 169 -20.93 14.41 -29.98
N LYS A 170 -20.69 13.62 -31.02
CA LYS A 170 -19.65 13.91 -32.01
C LYS A 170 -19.89 15.27 -32.71
N LYS A 171 -21.12 15.56 -33.10
CA LYS A 171 -21.46 16.86 -33.69
C LYS A 171 -21.27 18.00 -32.68
N GLY A 172 -21.72 17.84 -31.44
CA GLY A 172 -21.54 18.84 -30.38
C GLY A 172 -20.06 19.08 -30.07
N ALA A 173 -19.25 18.02 -30.01
CA ALA A 173 -17.81 18.11 -29.78
C ALA A 173 -17.07 18.86 -30.89
N ILE A 174 -17.44 18.63 -32.16
CA ILE A 174 -16.89 19.38 -33.32
C ILE A 174 -17.21 20.87 -33.21
N LEU A 175 -18.40 21.23 -32.70
CA LEU A 175 -18.80 22.60 -32.48
C LEU A 175 -18.24 23.24 -31.19
N GLY A 176 -17.39 22.51 -30.49
CA GLY A 176 -16.66 23.04 -29.34
C GLY A 176 -17.30 22.78 -27.96
N ASN A 177 -18.42 22.06 -27.87
CA ASN A 177 -19.05 21.76 -26.59
C ASN A 177 -18.16 20.80 -25.77
N ASN A 178 -17.72 21.26 -24.60
CA ASN A 178 -16.81 20.50 -23.76
C ASN A 178 -17.49 19.31 -23.05
N TYR A 179 -18.78 19.40 -22.73
CA TYR A 179 -19.53 18.29 -22.16
C TYR A 179 -19.70 17.15 -23.18
N ALA A 180 -20.01 17.53 -24.44
CA ALA A 180 -20.09 16.58 -25.55
C ALA A 180 -18.74 15.89 -25.81
N LYS A 181 -17.63 16.65 -25.77
CA LYS A 181 -16.27 16.08 -25.88
C LYS A 181 -16.00 15.08 -24.77
N TYR A 182 -16.40 15.41 -23.53
CA TYR A 182 -16.19 14.53 -22.38
C TYR A 182 -16.98 13.22 -22.53
N ASN A 183 -18.30 13.31 -22.80
CA ASN A 183 -19.12 12.10 -22.96
C ASN A 183 -18.64 11.26 -24.15
N LEU A 184 -18.22 11.89 -25.24
CA LEU A 184 -17.64 11.20 -26.39
C LEU A 184 -16.33 10.48 -26.03
N ALA A 185 -15.45 11.11 -25.24
CA ALA A 185 -14.22 10.49 -24.76
C ALA A 185 -14.51 9.28 -23.87
N VAL A 186 -15.50 9.37 -22.97
CA VAL A 186 -15.95 8.23 -22.15
C VAL A 186 -16.50 7.10 -23.01
N ILE A 187 -17.26 7.40 -24.07
CA ILE A 187 -17.75 6.37 -24.99
C ILE A 187 -16.59 5.69 -25.70
N TYR A 188 -15.60 6.43 -26.21
CA TYR A 188 -14.40 5.85 -26.81
C TYR A 188 -13.62 4.98 -25.84
N GLN A 189 -13.46 5.42 -24.58
CA GLN A 189 -12.79 4.66 -23.53
C GLN A 189 -13.52 3.34 -23.23
N ASN A 190 -14.86 3.37 -23.13
CA ASN A 190 -15.66 2.17 -22.88
C ASN A 190 -15.63 1.15 -24.03
N HIS A 191 -15.28 1.61 -25.23
CA HIS A 191 -15.09 0.77 -26.43
C HIS A 191 -13.63 0.46 -26.73
N ASP A 192 -12.74 0.68 -25.76
CA ASP A 192 -11.29 0.44 -25.85
C ASP A 192 -10.58 1.22 -26.99
N ASP A 193 -11.22 2.26 -27.52
CA ASP A 193 -10.58 3.21 -28.45
C ASP A 193 -9.83 4.31 -27.67
N LEU A 194 -8.79 3.87 -26.95
CA LEU A 194 -8.01 4.75 -26.08
C LEU A 194 -7.38 5.91 -26.84
N LYS A 195 -7.02 5.71 -28.11
CA LYS A 195 -6.43 6.78 -28.94
C LYS A 195 -7.35 7.98 -29.11
N ASN A 196 -8.62 7.74 -29.43
CA ASN A 196 -9.59 8.81 -29.56
C ASN A 196 -9.99 9.38 -28.19
N ALA A 197 -10.16 8.53 -27.18
CA ALA A 197 -10.42 8.97 -25.80
C ALA A 197 -9.35 9.96 -25.31
N ILE A 198 -8.07 9.57 -25.37
CA ILE A 198 -6.92 10.41 -24.99
C ILE A 198 -6.92 11.73 -25.78
N SER A 199 -7.22 11.70 -27.08
CA SER A 199 -7.25 12.92 -27.90
C SER A 199 -8.27 13.93 -27.39
N TYR A 200 -9.49 13.49 -27.03
CA TYR A 200 -10.52 14.37 -26.48
C TYR A 200 -10.21 14.80 -25.04
N TYR A 201 -9.73 13.91 -24.20
CA TYR A 201 -9.32 14.27 -22.83
C TYR A 201 -8.16 15.29 -22.84
N LYS A 202 -7.17 15.16 -23.74
CA LYS A 202 -6.10 16.16 -23.90
C LYS A 202 -6.62 17.54 -24.34
N GLN A 203 -7.70 17.60 -25.14
CA GLN A 203 -8.34 18.87 -25.46
C GLN A 203 -9.02 19.49 -24.22
N LEU A 204 -9.69 18.66 -23.42
CA LEU A 204 -10.38 19.08 -22.19
C LEU A 204 -9.39 19.48 -21.09
N TYR A 205 -8.26 18.79 -20.97
CA TYR A 205 -7.17 19.18 -20.09
C TYR A 205 -6.70 20.62 -20.33
N LYS A 206 -6.59 21.04 -21.60
CA LYS A 206 -6.16 22.41 -21.97
C LYS A 206 -7.11 23.50 -21.46
N VAL A 207 -8.36 23.17 -21.25
CA VAL A 207 -9.37 24.11 -20.73
C VAL A 207 -9.65 23.91 -19.23
N GLY A 208 -8.84 23.08 -18.56
CA GLY A 208 -8.88 22.89 -17.11
C GLY A 208 -10.01 21.96 -16.63
N ASN A 209 -10.46 21.01 -17.46
CA ASN A 209 -11.46 20.03 -17.03
C ASN A 209 -10.79 18.98 -16.12
N ASP A 210 -11.15 18.95 -14.85
CA ASP A 210 -10.60 18.08 -13.82
C ASP A 210 -10.96 16.60 -14.02
N LYS A 211 -12.20 16.31 -14.43
CA LYS A 211 -12.63 14.94 -14.74
C LYS A 211 -11.84 14.34 -15.92
N ALA A 212 -11.52 15.16 -16.92
CA ALA A 212 -10.67 14.72 -18.01
C ALA A 212 -9.22 14.48 -17.56
N CYS A 213 -8.72 15.27 -16.61
CA CYS A 213 -7.42 15.03 -15.99
C CYS A 213 -7.39 13.67 -15.29
N PHE A 214 -8.43 13.35 -14.52
CA PHE A 214 -8.56 12.08 -13.83
C PHE A 214 -8.56 10.88 -14.79
N ASN A 215 -9.46 10.90 -15.79
CA ASN A 215 -9.58 9.78 -16.73
C ASN A 215 -8.31 9.61 -17.59
N LEU A 216 -7.66 10.72 -17.95
CA LEU A 216 -6.40 10.65 -18.69
C LEU A 216 -5.26 10.06 -17.83
N GLY A 217 -5.18 10.46 -16.58
CA GLY A 217 -4.26 9.87 -15.62
C GLY A 217 -4.51 8.36 -15.45
N LEU A 218 -5.78 7.96 -15.32
CA LEU A 218 -6.15 6.56 -15.14
C LEU A 218 -5.79 5.69 -16.36
N ILE A 219 -6.01 6.18 -17.59
CA ILE A 219 -5.59 5.45 -18.80
C ILE A 219 -4.07 5.25 -18.80
N LEU A 220 -3.31 6.29 -18.47
CA LEU A 220 -1.85 6.21 -18.44
C LEU A 220 -1.32 5.31 -17.32
N GLU A 221 -2.00 5.28 -16.19
CA GLU A 221 -1.71 4.38 -15.07
C GLU A 221 -1.92 2.92 -15.50
N THR A 222 -3.00 2.60 -16.24
CA THR A 222 -3.22 1.25 -16.78
C THR A 222 -2.21 0.85 -17.87
N GLU A 223 -1.59 1.81 -18.53
CA GLU A 223 -0.49 1.61 -19.50
C GLU A 223 0.90 1.60 -18.84
N ASP A 224 0.97 1.59 -17.50
CA ASP A 224 2.20 1.67 -16.69
C ASP A 224 3.04 2.95 -16.95
N ASN A 225 2.41 3.99 -17.48
CA ASN A 225 3.06 5.29 -17.70
C ASN A 225 2.82 6.25 -16.53
N LEU A 226 3.34 5.86 -15.36
CA LEU A 226 3.09 6.56 -14.10
C LEU A 226 3.61 8.01 -14.08
N GLU A 227 4.72 8.29 -14.76
CA GLU A 227 5.29 9.65 -14.79
C GLU A 227 4.40 10.63 -15.56
N GLU A 228 3.81 10.21 -16.66
CA GLU A 228 2.86 11.06 -17.39
C GLU A 228 1.52 11.16 -16.64
N ALA A 229 1.06 10.06 -16.01
CA ALA A 229 -0.14 10.05 -15.18
C ALA A 229 -0.06 11.07 -14.03
N LYS A 230 1.07 11.14 -13.31
CA LYS A 230 1.32 12.14 -12.25
C LYS A 230 1.10 13.58 -12.73
N ILE A 231 1.47 13.91 -13.96
CA ILE A 231 1.29 15.26 -14.51
C ILE A 231 -0.19 15.62 -14.58
N TYR A 232 -1.02 14.69 -15.06
CA TYR A 232 -2.46 14.92 -15.20
C TYR A 232 -3.18 14.89 -13.85
N TYR A 233 -2.84 13.96 -12.99
CA TYR A 233 -3.40 13.92 -11.63
C TYR A 233 -3.03 15.17 -10.82
N LYS A 234 -1.80 15.64 -10.92
CA LYS A 234 -1.38 16.89 -10.26
C LYS A 234 -2.20 18.08 -10.74
N ARG A 235 -2.43 18.18 -12.04
CA ARG A 235 -3.26 19.25 -12.59
C ARG A 235 -4.72 19.15 -12.14
N GLY A 236 -5.27 17.94 -12.08
CA GLY A 236 -6.61 17.70 -11.56
C GLY A 236 -6.74 18.09 -10.09
N SER A 237 -5.74 17.72 -9.28
CA SER A 237 -5.64 18.09 -7.87
C SER A 237 -5.59 19.61 -7.67
N GLU A 238 -4.77 20.33 -8.46
CA GLU A 238 -4.71 21.79 -8.46
C GLU A 238 -6.05 22.46 -8.81
N ASN A 239 -6.89 21.79 -9.60
CA ASN A 239 -8.24 22.24 -9.93
C ASN A 239 -9.29 21.83 -8.86
N GLY A 240 -8.86 21.14 -7.81
CA GLY A 240 -9.72 20.73 -6.69
C GLY A 240 -10.35 19.36 -6.80
N ASN A 241 -9.96 18.54 -7.79
CA ASN A 241 -10.44 17.16 -7.90
C ASN A 241 -9.75 16.27 -6.85
N ILE A 242 -10.55 15.77 -5.92
CA ILE A 242 -10.06 14.98 -4.77
C ILE A 242 -9.56 13.61 -5.22
N ASP A 243 -10.21 12.97 -6.19
CA ASP A 243 -9.80 11.67 -6.73
C ASP A 243 -8.42 11.76 -7.38
N CYS A 244 -8.15 12.86 -8.12
CA CYS A 244 -6.82 13.12 -8.66
C CYS A 244 -5.77 13.27 -7.56
N THR A 245 -6.10 13.96 -6.46
CA THR A 245 -5.21 14.13 -5.30
C THR A 245 -4.89 12.78 -4.67
N TYR A 246 -5.91 11.96 -4.47
CA TYR A 246 -5.75 10.61 -3.89
C TYR A 246 -4.93 9.69 -4.81
N ARG A 247 -5.23 9.63 -6.12
CA ARG A 247 -4.47 8.79 -7.06
C ARG A 247 -3.01 9.22 -7.18
N LEU A 248 -2.75 10.53 -7.16
CA LEU A 248 -1.38 11.04 -7.11
C LEU A 248 -0.63 10.56 -5.88
N ALA A 249 -1.30 10.55 -4.73
CA ALA A 249 -0.74 10.00 -3.50
C ALA A 249 -0.44 8.50 -3.62
N CYS A 250 -1.37 7.72 -4.22
CA CYS A 250 -1.17 6.27 -4.45
C CYS A 250 0.07 6.00 -5.32
N ILE A 251 0.27 6.76 -6.40
CA ILE A 251 1.46 6.57 -7.26
C ILE A 251 2.76 6.88 -6.48
N TYR A 252 2.76 7.92 -5.66
CA TYR A 252 3.93 8.20 -4.81
C TYR A 252 4.16 7.10 -3.77
N ASP A 253 3.08 6.54 -3.19
CA ASP A 253 3.14 5.43 -2.24
C ASP A 253 3.72 4.15 -2.90
N GLU A 254 3.23 3.79 -4.10
CA GLU A 254 3.76 2.67 -4.90
C GLU A 254 5.23 2.84 -5.30
N GLN A 255 5.66 4.08 -5.51
CA GLN A 255 7.06 4.42 -5.81
C GLN A 255 7.92 4.58 -4.55
N GLU A 256 7.38 4.26 -3.37
CA GLU A 256 8.04 4.42 -2.07
C GLU A 256 8.47 5.87 -1.75
N ASP A 257 7.91 6.86 -2.47
CA ASP A 257 8.09 8.29 -2.15
C ASP A 257 7.07 8.73 -1.09
N TYR A 258 7.26 8.21 0.11
CA TYR A 258 6.32 8.37 1.21
C TYR A 258 6.18 9.81 1.70
N GLU A 259 7.19 10.65 1.49
CA GLU A 259 7.10 12.07 1.85
C GLU A 259 6.08 12.81 0.98
N ASN A 260 6.10 12.59 -0.33
CA ASN A 260 5.10 13.16 -1.22
C ASN A 260 3.74 12.46 -1.04
N ALA A 261 3.71 11.14 -0.82
CA ALA A 261 2.48 10.41 -0.54
C ALA A 261 1.75 10.97 0.68
N LYS A 262 2.45 11.20 1.81
CA LYS A 262 1.89 11.83 3.02
C LYS A 262 1.25 13.19 2.73
N VAL A 263 1.91 14.04 1.92
CA VAL A 263 1.38 15.37 1.58
C VAL A 263 0.05 15.27 0.87
N TYR A 264 -0.04 14.46 -0.18
CA TYR A 264 -1.26 14.35 -0.99
C TYR A 264 -2.35 13.52 -0.32
N TYR A 265 -2.03 12.45 0.44
CA TYR A 265 -3.02 11.75 1.25
C TYR A 265 -3.62 12.67 2.32
N LYS A 266 -2.80 13.49 2.98
CA LYS A 266 -3.27 14.45 3.96
C LYS A 266 -4.20 15.49 3.33
N GLU A 267 -3.83 16.04 2.16
CA GLU A 267 -4.68 16.98 1.42
C GLU A 267 -6.02 16.34 1.04
N ALA A 268 -6.02 15.10 0.57
CA ALA A 268 -7.24 14.38 0.23
C ALA A 268 -8.11 14.11 1.47
N TYR A 269 -7.47 13.72 2.58
CA TYR A 269 -8.17 13.48 3.84
C TYR A 269 -8.84 14.74 4.41
N GLU A 270 -8.14 15.88 4.38
CA GLU A 270 -8.68 17.18 4.81
C GLU A 270 -9.90 17.61 3.97
N LYS A 271 -10.02 17.09 2.75
CA LYS A 271 -11.19 17.26 1.86
C LYS A 271 -12.22 16.13 2.00
N GLU A 272 -12.22 15.43 3.14
CA GLU A 272 -13.18 14.38 3.51
C GLU A 272 -13.05 13.04 2.74
N TYR A 273 -11.94 12.80 2.03
CA TYR A 273 -11.66 11.50 1.41
C TYR A 273 -11.12 10.51 2.46
N LYS A 274 -12.02 9.80 3.12
CA LYS A 274 -11.69 8.99 4.32
C LYS A 274 -10.66 7.88 4.07
N LEU A 275 -10.67 7.27 2.88
CA LEU A 275 -9.70 6.24 2.52
C LEU A 275 -8.25 6.77 2.54
N ALA A 276 -8.05 8.04 2.18
CA ALA A 276 -6.74 8.67 2.28
C ALA A 276 -6.20 8.71 3.72
N GLY A 277 -7.08 8.88 4.71
CA GLY A 277 -6.70 8.82 6.12
C GLY A 277 -6.18 7.44 6.55
N TYR A 278 -6.80 6.38 6.03
CA TYR A 278 -6.33 5.02 6.26
C TYR A 278 -4.94 4.76 5.64
N LYS A 279 -4.75 5.14 4.37
CA LYS A 279 -3.44 5.02 3.70
C LYS A 279 -2.35 5.84 4.39
N LEU A 280 -2.70 7.06 4.82
CA LEU A 280 -1.80 7.93 5.58
C LEU A 280 -1.39 7.30 6.92
N ALA A 281 -2.35 6.68 7.64
CA ALA A 281 -2.09 5.95 8.88
C ALA A 281 -1.12 4.77 8.66
N ASN A 282 -1.29 4.03 7.56
CA ASN A 282 -0.39 2.92 7.20
C ASN A 282 1.05 3.42 7.00
N ILE A 283 1.25 4.56 6.34
CA ILE A 283 2.58 5.13 6.15
C ILE A 283 3.20 5.56 7.50
N TYR A 284 2.44 6.24 8.36
CA TYR A 284 2.92 6.61 9.69
C TYR A 284 3.24 5.40 10.56
N ASN A 285 2.43 4.33 10.47
CA ASN A 285 2.70 3.07 11.17
C ASN A 285 4.02 2.43 10.71
N ARG A 286 4.25 2.37 9.40
CA ARG A 286 5.51 1.89 8.81
C ARG A 286 6.70 2.72 9.26
N ASP A 287 6.56 4.04 9.32
CA ASP A 287 7.62 4.95 9.76
C ASP A 287 7.80 4.96 11.29
N SER A 288 7.08 4.08 12.01
CA SER A 288 7.08 3.95 13.47
C SER A 288 6.58 5.21 14.21
N GLU A 289 5.83 6.08 13.54
CA GLU A 289 5.15 7.22 14.13
C GLU A 289 3.78 6.80 14.72
N LEU A 290 3.83 5.85 15.67
CA LEU A 290 2.65 5.12 16.15
C LEU A 290 1.54 6.00 16.71
N ASP A 291 1.86 7.07 17.46
CA ASP A 291 0.86 7.98 18.01
C ASP A 291 0.05 8.71 16.93
N VAL A 292 0.72 9.06 15.81
CA VAL A 292 0.07 9.70 14.67
C VAL A 292 -0.78 8.69 13.91
N ALA A 293 -0.24 7.49 13.69
CA ALA A 293 -0.95 6.40 13.03
C ALA A 293 -2.24 6.03 13.78
N LYS A 294 -2.17 5.85 15.12
CA LYS A 294 -3.33 5.58 15.98
C LYS A 294 -4.43 6.61 15.77
N LYS A 295 -4.08 7.90 15.84
CA LYS A 295 -5.06 8.97 15.68
C LYS A 295 -5.81 8.86 14.35
N TYR A 296 -5.10 8.66 13.23
CA TYR A 296 -5.76 8.52 11.93
C TYR A 296 -6.57 7.23 11.83
N TYR A 297 -6.09 6.09 12.35
CA TYR A 297 -6.87 4.86 12.38
C TYR A 297 -8.16 5.01 13.19
N GLU A 298 -8.12 5.67 14.36
CA GLU A 298 -9.30 5.97 15.17
C GLU A 298 -10.31 6.82 14.38
N GLU A 299 -9.86 7.90 13.73
CA GLU A 299 -10.71 8.83 12.98
C GLU A 299 -11.39 8.17 11.77
N VAL A 300 -10.80 7.10 11.20
CA VAL A 300 -11.35 6.40 10.02
C VAL A 300 -12.00 5.06 10.38
N SER A 301 -11.93 4.59 11.61
CA SER A 301 -12.40 3.26 12.04
C SER A 301 -13.88 2.98 11.78
N ASP A 302 -14.72 4.02 11.75
CA ASP A 302 -16.14 3.90 11.45
C ASP A 302 -16.42 3.69 9.93
N TYR A 303 -15.45 4.01 9.07
CA TYR A 303 -15.57 3.94 7.61
C TYR A 303 -14.71 2.83 7.00
N ASN A 304 -13.66 2.43 7.71
CA ASN A 304 -12.70 1.44 7.25
C ASN A 304 -12.44 0.41 8.35
N THR A 305 -12.92 -0.80 8.16
CA THR A 305 -12.81 -1.87 9.15
C THR A 305 -11.38 -2.41 9.30
N ALA A 306 -10.56 -2.30 8.24
CA ALA A 306 -9.15 -2.66 8.28
C ALA A 306 -8.37 -1.76 9.26
N ALA A 307 -8.78 -0.49 9.40
CA ALA A 307 -8.18 0.43 10.36
C ALA A 307 -8.33 -0.07 11.81
N ILE A 308 -9.43 -0.75 12.13
CA ILE A 308 -9.67 -1.32 13.47
C ILE A 308 -8.64 -2.41 13.77
N ASN A 309 -8.39 -3.31 12.80
CA ASN A 309 -7.40 -4.36 12.93
C ASN A 309 -5.98 -3.78 13.09
N ASN A 310 -5.63 -2.77 12.27
CA ASN A 310 -4.30 -2.17 12.31
C ASN A 310 -4.08 -1.37 13.61
N LEU A 311 -5.11 -0.70 14.11
CA LEU A 311 -5.10 -0.03 15.43
C LEU A 311 -4.88 -1.05 16.56
N ALA A 312 -5.59 -2.19 16.50
CA ALA A 312 -5.40 -3.27 17.48
C ALA A 312 -3.97 -3.81 17.45
N GLY A 313 -3.35 -3.89 16.26
CA GLY A 313 -1.95 -4.29 16.10
C GLY A 313 -0.98 -3.35 16.81
N ILE A 314 -1.17 -2.05 16.67
CA ILE A 314 -0.33 -1.07 17.40
C ILE A 314 -0.50 -1.23 18.92
N LEU A 315 -1.72 -1.37 19.40
CA LEU A 315 -1.99 -1.56 20.83
C LEU A 315 -1.41 -2.88 21.36
N PHE A 316 -1.37 -3.91 20.52
CA PHE A 316 -0.72 -5.18 20.83
C PHE A 316 0.80 -5.00 21.02
N GLU A 317 1.48 -4.28 20.11
CA GLU A 317 2.90 -3.95 20.24
C GLU A 317 3.19 -3.11 21.49
N GLU A 318 2.27 -2.19 21.85
CA GLU A 318 2.35 -1.39 23.07
C GLU A 318 2.02 -2.19 24.35
N LYS A 319 1.70 -3.49 24.22
CA LYS A 319 1.29 -4.38 25.32
C LYS A 319 -0.02 -3.96 26.01
N ASN A 320 -0.84 -3.17 25.36
CA ASN A 320 -2.19 -2.86 25.80
C ASN A 320 -3.16 -3.96 25.34
N TYR A 321 -3.00 -5.16 25.89
CA TYR A 321 -3.66 -6.36 25.43
C TYR A 321 -5.18 -6.33 25.55
N GLU A 322 -5.73 -5.71 26.61
CA GLU A 322 -7.17 -5.67 26.85
C GLU A 322 -7.91 -4.89 25.74
N GLU A 323 -7.37 -3.74 25.38
CA GLU A 323 -7.95 -2.90 24.33
C GLU A 323 -7.72 -3.50 22.93
N ALA A 324 -6.53 -4.08 22.70
CA ALA A 324 -6.22 -4.79 21.45
C ALA A 324 -7.19 -5.96 21.21
N ILE A 325 -7.48 -6.78 22.24
CA ILE A 325 -8.45 -7.89 22.17
C ILE A 325 -9.81 -7.36 21.73
N ASN A 326 -10.32 -6.32 22.39
CA ASN A 326 -11.63 -5.74 22.09
C ASN A 326 -11.72 -5.26 20.63
N LEU A 327 -10.66 -4.63 20.13
CA LEU A 327 -10.61 -4.15 18.75
C LEU A 327 -10.47 -5.29 17.74
N TYR A 328 -9.67 -6.32 18.00
CA TYR A 328 -9.62 -7.49 17.14
C TYR A 328 -10.96 -8.21 17.08
N GLU A 329 -11.67 -8.39 18.22
CA GLU A 329 -13.01 -8.96 18.22
C GLU A 329 -14.00 -8.12 17.41
N LYS A 330 -13.91 -6.78 17.51
CA LYS A 330 -14.69 -5.85 16.68
C LYS A 330 -14.33 -6.01 15.19
N ALA A 331 -13.05 -6.12 14.84
CA ALA A 331 -12.61 -6.35 13.47
C ALA A 331 -13.13 -7.68 12.91
N ILE A 332 -13.07 -8.76 13.71
CA ILE A 332 -13.62 -10.08 13.35
C ILE A 332 -15.14 -9.99 13.11
N SER A 333 -15.88 -9.30 13.98
CA SER A 333 -17.33 -9.10 13.83
C SER A 333 -17.69 -8.34 12.56
N ASN A 334 -16.78 -7.51 12.07
CA ASN A 334 -16.90 -6.74 10.82
C ASN A 334 -16.36 -7.50 9.59
N GLY A 335 -15.94 -8.76 9.76
CA GLY A 335 -15.56 -9.64 8.65
C GLY A 335 -14.08 -9.62 8.26
N ILE A 336 -13.20 -9.02 9.08
CA ILE A 336 -11.75 -9.03 8.85
C ILE A 336 -11.18 -10.37 9.32
N GLU A 337 -10.78 -11.23 8.38
CA GLU A 337 -10.26 -12.58 8.70
C GLU A 337 -8.86 -12.55 9.31
N GLU A 338 -8.00 -11.64 8.87
CA GLU A 338 -6.64 -11.45 9.41
C GLU A 338 -6.64 -11.15 10.91
N ALA A 339 -7.69 -10.50 11.40
CA ALA A 339 -7.84 -10.22 12.82
C ALA A 339 -7.96 -11.49 13.68
N LYS A 340 -8.40 -12.62 13.12
CA LYS A 340 -8.44 -13.91 13.83
C LYS A 340 -7.04 -14.44 14.08
N GLU A 341 -6.16 -14.35 13.10
CA GLU A 341 -4.76 -14.75 13.23
C GLU A 341 -4.04 -13.85 14.22
N ASN A 342 -4.20 -12.52 14.09
CA ASN A 342 -3.60 -11.55 15.00
C ASN A 342 -4.07 -11.73 16.46
N LEU A 343 -5.36 -12.02 16.66
CA LEU A 343 -5.90 -12.30 18.00
C LEU A 343 -5.36 -13.62 18.56
N GLY A 344 -5.19 -14.63 17.71
CA GLY A 344 -4.53 -15.88 18.07
C GLY A 344 -3.08 -15.65 18.49
N ASP A 345 -2.34 -14.81 17.77
CA ASP A 345 -0.97 -14.42 18.08
C ASP A 345 -0.89 -13.69 19.44
N LEU A 346 -1.83 -12.76 19.68
CA LEU A 346 -1.91 -12.07 20.96
C LEU A 346 -2.14 -13.05 22.12
N TYR A 347 -3.12 -13.97 21.99
CA TYR A 347 -3.37 -14.97 23.03
C TYR A 347 -2.18 -15.93 23.21
N SER A 348 -1.48 -16.30 22.14
CA SER A 348 -0.26 -17.09 22.20
C SER A 348 0.85 -16.37 22.98
N GLN A 349 1.04 -15.07 22.76
CA GLN A 349 2.07 -14.28 23.44
C GLN A 349 1.79 -14.11 24.94
N ILE A 350 0.52 -14.04 25.36
CA ILE A 350 0.17 -14.02 26.77
C ILE A 350 0.02 -15.42 27.39
N ASN A 351 0.41 -16.47 26.65
CA ASN A 351 0.35 -17.90 27.01
C ASN A 351 -1.07 -18.43 27.29
N ASP A 352 -2.13 -17.77 26.76
CA ASP A 352 -3.50 -18.29 26.74
C ASP A 352 -3.70 -19.20 25.52
N PHE A 353 -3.01 -20.35 25.52
CA PHE A 353 -2.97 -21.25 24.37
C PHE A 353 -4.35 -21.83 24.01
N ASP A 354 -5.25 -21.96 24.96
CA ASP A 354 -6.61 -22.47 24.69
C ASP A 354 -7.37 -21.51 23.78
N LYS A 355 -7.30 -20.21 24.05
CA LYS A 355 -7.93 -19.20 23.19
C LYS A 355 -7.18 -19.02 21.87
N ALA A 356 -5.84 -19.05 21.88
CA ALA A 356 -5.04 -19.00 20.66
C ALA A 356 -5.47 -20.12 19.69
N ILE A 357 -5.50 -21.37 20.19
CA ILE A 357 -5.93 -22.54 19.42
C ILE A 357 -7.37 -22.35 18.91
N HIS A 358 -8.29 -21.84 19.76
CA HIS A 358 -9.67 -21.62 19.35
C HIS A 358 -9.76 -20.72 18.12
N HIS A 359 -9.06 -19.60 18.10
CA HIS A 359 -9.07 -18.66 16.97
C HIS A 359 -8.38 -19.25 15.74
N TYR A 360 -7.22 -19.87 15.89
CA TYR A 360 -6.48 -20.50 14.80
C TYR A 360 -7.28 -21.63 14.12
N LEU A 361 -8.01 -22.44 14.87
CA LEU A 361 -8.83 -23.52 14.31
C LEU A 361 -9.95 -23.02 13.37
N THR A 362 -10.36 -21.77 13.48
CA THR A 362 -11.34 -21.18 12.58
C THR A 362 -10.79 -20.82 11.20
N ILE A 363 -9.44 -20.80 11.09
CA ILE A 363 -8.69 -20.40 9.89
C ILE A 363 -7.55 -21.39 9.58
N ASP A 364 -7.67 -22.64 9.98
CA ASP A 364 -6.63 -23.69 9.93
C ASP A 364 -6.22 -24.10 8.50
N ARG A 365 -6.80 -23.47 7.46
CA ARG A 365 -6.37 -23.65 6.06
C ARG A 365 -5.15 -22.80 5.70
N ILE A 366 -4.83 -21.80 6.50
CA ILE A 366 -3.71 -20.86 6.27
C ILE A 366 -2.43 -21.54 6.73
N LEU A 367 -1.40 -21.58 5.88
CA LEU A 367 -0.13 -22.24 6.17
C LEU A 367 0.54 -21.70 7.43
N SER A 368 0.60 -20.38 7.62
CA SER A 368 1.17 -19.76 8.83
C SER A 368 0.47 -20.26 10.11
N VAL A 369 -0.85 -20.39 10.05
CA VAL A 369 -1.67 -20.83 11.18
C VAL A 369 -1.44 -22.32 11.49
N GLN A 370 -1.27 -23.16 10.47
CA GLN A 370 -0.94 -24.58 10.66
C GLN A 370 0.38 -24.75 11.41
N ILE A 371 1.40 -23.98 11.04
CA ILE A 371 2.70 -23.97 11.71
C ILE A 371 2.54 -23.48 13.16
N LYS A 372 1.80 -22.40 13.39
CA LYS A 372 1.54 -21.86 14.75
C LYS A 372 0.80 -22.87 15.62
N LEU A 373 -0.22 -23.55 15.10
CA LEU A 373 -0.92 -24.63 15.80
C LEU A 373 0.01 -25.79 16.15
N ALA A 374 0.86 -26.21 15.18
CA ALA A 374 1.81 -27.29 15.40
C ALA A 374 2.80 -26.93 16.51
N ASN A 375 3.37 -25.72 16.49
CA ASN A 375 4.29 -25.22 17.50
C ASN A 375 3.64 -25.17 18.90
N ILE A 376 2.40 -24.67 19.00
CA ILE A 376 1.66 -24.64 20.27
C ILE A 376 1.42 -26.08 20.79
N TYR A 377 0.96 -26.98 19.94
CA TYR A 377 0.72 -28.36 20.36
C TYR A 377 2.02 -29.09 20.75
N GLU A 378 3.13 -28.80 20.07
CA GLU A 378 4.46 -29.32 20.46
C GLU A 378 4.86 -28.78 21.84
N SER A 379 4.71 -27.47 22.10
CA SER A 379 5.03 -26.86 23.40
C SER A 379 4.14 -27.38 24.54
N LEU A 380 2.89 -27.73 24.24
CA LEU A 380 1.96 -28.36 25.19
C LEU A 380 2.21 -29.88 25.37
N GLY A 381 3.18 -30.47 24.67
CA GLY A 381 3.47 -31.89 24.69
C GLY A 381 2.41 -32.76 23.98
N ASN A 382 1.52 -32.19 23.22
CA ASN A 382 0.52 -32.91 22.44
C ASN A 382 1.12 -33.32 21.09
N THR A 383 1.99 -34.30 21.12
CA THR A 383 2.77 -34.79 19.98
C THR A 383 1.89 -35.26 18.81
N GLU A 384 0.73 -35.88 19.10
CA GLU A 384 -0.19 -36.36 18.05
C GLU A 384 -0.73 -35.20 17.19
N LYS A 385 -1.21 -34.14 17.83
CA LYS A 385 -1.69 -32.97 17.12
C LYS A 385 -0.58 -32.14 16.47
N ALA A 386 0.60 -32.06 17.09
CA ALA A 386 1.76 -31.44 16.49
C ALA A 386 2.11 -32.10 15.15
N ILE A 387 2.17 -33.44 15.12
CA ILE A 387 2.40 -34.23 13.90
C ILE A 387 1.30 -33.93 12.86
N GLU A 388 0.01 -33.91 13.28
CA GLU A 388 -1.10 -33.62 12.37
C GLU A 388 -0.92 -32.28 11.66
N TYR A 389 -0.66 -31.20 12.41
CA TYR A 389 -0.57 -29.85 11.84
C TYR A 389 0.74 -29.59 11.08
N TYR A 390 1.88 -30.13 11.51
CA TYR A 390 3.10 -30.10 10.69
C TYR A 390 2.92 -30.90 9.38
N SER A 391 2.17 -32.02 9.41
CA SER A 391 1.88 -32.77 8.18
C SER A 391 0.99 -31.97 7.22
N LYS A 392 0.00 -31.22 7.72
CA LYS A 392 -0.81 -30.30 6.90
C LYS A 392 0.04 -29.17 6.32
N ALA A 393 0.94 -28.58 7.10
CA ALA A 393 1.85 -27.55 6.64
C ALA A 393 2.81 -28.09 5.55
N LEU A 394 3.29 -29.31 5.72
CA LEU A 394 4.10 -30.01 4.72
C LEU A 394 3.34 -30.20 3.39
N GLU A 395 2.07 -30.63 3.43
CA GLU A 395 1.22 -30.75 2.23
C GLU A 395 1.09 -29.42 1.48
N ASN A 396 1.16 -28.30 2.19
CA ASN A 396 1.16 -26.94 1.64
C ASN A 396 2.57 -26.40 1.28
N GLY A 397 3.60 -27.26 1.37
CA GLY A 397 4.95 -26.99 0.87
C GLY A 397 5.93 -26.39 1.88
N ASP A 398 5.61 -26.40 3.18
CA ASP A 398 6.52 -25.91 4.21
C ASP A 398 7.67 -26.89 4.46
N ILE A 399 8.89 -26.42 4.20
CA ILE A 399 10.11 -27.23 4.34
C ILE A 399 10.51 -27.38 5.81
N GLU A 400 10.30 -26.35 6.63
CA GLU A 400 10.62 -26.39 8.06
C GLU A 400 9.80 -27.47 8.78
N SER A 401 8.53 -27.65 8.41
CA SER A 401 7.66 -28.69 8.94
C SER A 401 8.21 -30.11 8.69
N ILE A 402 8.91 -30.35 7.57
CA ILE A 402 9.58 -31.64 7.31
C ILE A 402 10.64 -31.88 8.38
N TYR A 403 11.46 -30.88 8.64
CA TYR A 403 12.52 -30.97 9.63
C TYR A 403 11.98 -31.15 11.06
N ARG A 404 10.92 -30.38 11.41
CA ARG A 404 10.26 -30.50 12.73
C ARG A 404 9.64 -31.88 12.94
N LEU A 405 9.02 -32.47 11.91
CA LEU A 405 8.55 -33.86 11.97
C LEU A 405 9.70 -34.85 12.24
N GLY A 406 10.84 -34.64 11.59
CA GLY A 406 12.05 -35.42 11.86
C GLY A 406 12.47 -35.37 13.33
N ILE A 407 12.53 -34.16 13.93
CA ILE A 407 12.83 -33.96 15.34
C ILE A 407 11.82 -34.68 16.25
N ILE A 408 10.53 -34.55 15.94
CA ILE A 408 9.46 -35.19 16.75
C ILE A 408 9.63 -36.72 16.72
N TYR A 409 9.87 -37.33 15.56
CA TYR A 409 10.06 -38.77 15.46
C TYR A 409 11.39 -39.23 16.09
N GLU A 410 12.45 -38.40 16.08
CA GLU A 410 13.68 -38.64 16.80
C GLU A 410 13.42 -38.66 18.34
N LYS A 411 12.66 -37.67 18.86
CA LYS A 411 12.23 -37.64 20.28
C LYS A 411 11.34 -38.84 20.67
N LEU A 412 10.60 -39.40 19.72
CA LEU A 412 9.77 -40.60 19.90
C LEU A 412 10.58 -41.91 19.73
N GLU A 413 11.90 -41.84 19.54
CA GLU A 413 12.79 -42.96 19.27
C GLU A 413 12.42 -43.75 17.99
N ASP A 414 11.59 -43.19 17.09
CA ASP A 414 11.31 -43.78 15.78
C ASP A 414 12.34 -43.25 14.75
N TYR A 415 13.58 -43.71 14.95
CA TYR A 415 14.73 -43.24 14.13
C TYR A 415 14.56 -43.52 12.64
N GLN A 416 13.78 -44.54 12.27
CA GLN A 416 13.53 -44.80 10.84
C GLN A 416 12.70 -43.71 10.20
N LYS A 417 11.62 -43.28 10.84
CA LYS A 417 10.81 -42.16 10.30
C LYS A 417 11.55 -40.84 10.40
N ALA A 418 12.28 -40.61 11.49
CA ALA A 418 13.14 -39.44 11.63
C ALA A 418 14.08 -39.31 10.43
N LYS A 419 14.80 -40.43 10.09
CA LYS A 419 15.69 -40.50 8.95
C LYS A 419 14.99 -40.22 7.62
N ASP A 420 13.78 -40.78 7.42
CA ASP A 420 12.98 -40.53 6.19
C ASP A 420 12.60 -39.06 6.03
N TYR A 421 12.20 -38.38 7.11
CA TYR A 421 11.91 -36.96 7.10
C TYR A 421 13.15 -36.08 6.92
N TYR A 422 14.27 -36.42 7.61
CA TYR A 422 15.51 -35.68 7.41
C TYR A 422 16.06 -35.83 6.00
N ILE A 423 15.92 -36.99 5.35
CA ILE A 423 16.29 -37.17 3.93
C ILE A 423 15.47 -36.24 3.06
N GLN A 424 14.14 -36.17 3.26
CA GLN A 424 13.28 -35.28 2.51
C GLN A 424 13.65 -33.79 2.70
N ALA A 425 13.97 -33.39 3.94
CA ALA A 425 14.43 -32.03 4.23
C ALA A 425 15.79 -31.74 3.57
N VAL A 426 16.72 -32.69 3.58
CA VAL A 426 18.03 -32.58 2.90
C VAL A 426 17.91 -32.46 1.40
N GLU A 427 16.94 -33.13 0.78
CA GLU A 427 16.61 -32.97 -0.65
C GLU A 427 16.12 -31.54 -0.98
N LYS A 428 15.61 -30.83 0.01
CA LYS A 428 15.22 -29.42 -0.04
C LYS A 428 16.30 -28.47 0.49
N GLU A 429 17.52 -28.95 0.60
CA GLU A 429 18.71 -28.20 1.04
C GLU A 429 18.67 -27.70 2.49
N HIS A 430 17.83 -28.28 3.35
CA HIS A 430 17.74 -27.88 4.76
C HIS A 430 19.00 -28.27 5.54
N ILE A 431 19.74 -27.29 6.06
CA ILE A 431 21.08 -27.47 6.65
C ILE A 431 21.02 -28.23 7.96
N ASN A 432 20.10 -27.85 8.87
CA ASN A 432 20.01 -28.54 10.17
C ASN A 432 19.62 -30.02 10.02
N ALA A 433 18.77 -30.34 9.03
CA ALA A 433 18.45 -31.73 8.74
C ALA A 433 19.68 -32.56 8.32
N ARG A 434 20.66 -31.95 7.62
CA ARG A 434 21.94 -32.62 7.32
C ARG A 434 22.72 -32.99 8.58
N ILE A 435 22.69 -32.09 9.58
CA ILE A 435 23.38 -32.32 10.85
C ILE A 435 22.77 -33.53 11.59
N HIS A 436 21.44 -33.56 11.73
CA HIS A 436 20.73 -34.66 12.38
C HIS A 436 20.87 -35.98 11.60
N LEU A 437 20.73 -35.94 10.26
CA LEU A 437 20.94 -37.13 9.43
C LEU A 437 22.38 -37.61 9.50
N GLY A 438 23.36 -36.72 9.57
CA GLY A 438 24.76 -37.02 9.77
C GLY A 438 25.02 -37.70 11.13
N LYS A 439 24.34 -37.23 12.19
CA LYS A 439 24.39 -37.82 13.52
C LYS A 439 23.84 -39.26 13.52
N ILE A 440 22.62 -39.44 12.98
CA ILE A 440 22.01 -40.77 12.87
C ILE A 440 22.88 -41.70 12.02
N ALA A 441 23.39 -41.25 10.89
CA ALA A 441 24.27 -42.05 10.04
C ALA A 441 25.57 -42.43 10.75
N PHE A 442 26.12 -41.55 11.59
CA PHE A 442 27.29 -41.82 12.40
C PHE A 442 27.01 -42.89 13.46
N GLU A 443 25.84 -42.84 14.12
CA GLU A 443 25.38 -43.83 15.10
C GLU A 443 25.09 -45.19 14.43
N ASP A 444 24.58 -45.20 13.19
CA ASP A 444 24.39 -46.39 12.36
C ASP A 444 25.70 -46.94 11.76
N GLU A 445 26.87 -46.36 12.11
CA GLU A 445 28.19 -46.69 11.58
C GLU A 445 28.37 -46.47 10.06
N ASP A 446 27.45 -45.71 9.40
CA ASP A 446 27.58 -45.30 8.02
C ASP A 446 28.41 -44.00 7.91
N TYR A 447 29.72 -44.15 8.13
CA TYR A 447 30.64 -42.99 8.18
C TYR A 447 30.79 -42.27 6.85
N GLU A 448 30.54 -42.93 5.72
CA GLU A 448 30.56 -42.28 4.42
C GLU A 448 29.33 -41.40 4.18
N LEU A 449 28.14 -41.80 4.65
CA LEU A 449 26.95 -40.96 4.65
C LEU A 449 27.11 -39.81 5.64
N ALA A 450 27.56 -40.11 6.87
CA ALA A 450 27.79 -39.11 7.91
C ALA A 450 28.74 -38.00 7.40
N LYS A 451 29.87 -38.39 6.78
CA LYS A 451 30.81 -37.43 6.17
C LYS A 451 30.12 -36.50 5.17
N ARG A 452 29.39 -37.08 4.19
CA ARG A 452 28.68 -36.29 3.17
C ARG A 452 27.65 -35.32 3.80
N MET A 453 27.01 -35.73 4.86
CA MET A 453 26.02 -34.91 5.54
C MET A 453 26.67 -33.75 6.31
N PHE A 454 27.78 -33.98 6.98
CA PHE A 454 28.49 -32.93 7.72
C PHE A 454 29.31 -31.99 6.84
N GLU A 455 29.72 -32.36 5.61
CA GLU A 455 30.56 -31.51 4.75
C GLU A 455 29.96 -30.14 4.44
N VAL A 456 28.66 -30.05 4.14
CA VAL A 456 28.00 -28.78 3.80
C VAL A 456 27.94 -27.88 5.03
N PRO A 457 27.33 -28.27 6.16
CA PRO A 457 27.28 -27.40 7.33
C PRO A 457 28.65 -27.05 7.89
N ALA A 458 29.65 -27.96 7.79
CA ALA A 458 31.01 -27.67 8.21
C ALA A 458 31.69 -26.59 7.36
N ASN A 459 31.40 -26.52 6.08
CA ASN A 459 31.87 -25.45 5.20
C ASN A 459 31.15 -24.10 5.44
N GLU A 460 30.00 -24.14 6.08
CA GLU A 460 29.26 -22.98 6.57
C GLU A 460 29.58 -22.65 8.05
N ASP A 461 30.77 -23.07 8.48
CA ASP A 461 31.33 -22.81 9.80
C ASP A 461 30.57 -23.38 10.99
N ASN A 462 29.71 -24.40 10.76
CA ASN A 462 29.10 -25.14 11.86
C ASN A 462 30.15 -25.94 12.65
N ILE A 463 30.40 -25.52 13.89
CA ILE A 463 31.44 -26.03 14.78
C ILE A 463 31.29 -27.55 15.04
N TYR A 464 30.03 -28.00 15.30
CA TYR A 464 29.74 -29.40 15.54
C TYR A 464 30.09 -30.28 14.33
N SER A 465 29.67 -29.89 13.15
CA SER A 465 29.93 -30.61 11.90
C SER A 465 31.43 -30.66 11.56
N GLN A 466 32.15 -29.56 11.79
CA GLN A 466 33.61 -29.49 11.64
C GLN A 466 34.31 -30.50 12.59
N HIS A 467 33.88 -30.55 13.86
CA HIS A 467 34.40 -31.48 14.85
C HIS A 467 34.10 -32.92 14.46
N MET A 468 32.87 -33.24 14.04
CA MET A 468 32.46 -34.57 13.62
C MET A 468 33.26 -35.06 12.39
N LEU A 469 33.50 -34.19 11.40
CA LEU A 469 34.39 -34.51 10.29
C LEU A 469 35.81 -34.83 10.76
N GLY A 470 36.34 -34.07 11.70
CA GLY A 470 37.62 -34.39 12.35
C GLY A 470 37.66 -35.80 12.95
N ILE A 471 36.60 -36.21 13.65
CA ILE A 471 36.46 -37.56 14.21
C ILE A 471 36.42 -38.62 13.10
N ILE A 472 35.54 -38.42 12.09
CA ILE A 472 35.39 -39.38 10.99
C ILE A 472 36.72 -39.58 10.26
N TYR A 473 37.43 -38.52 9.92
CA TYR A 473 38.71 -38.59 9.24
C TYR A 473 39.81 -39.21 10.11
N SER A 474 39.87 -38.90 11.43
CA SER A 474 40.94 -39.37 12.30
C SER A 474 40.81 -40.85 12.72
N ILE A 475 39.59 -41.32 12.97
CA ILE A 475 39.35 -42.63 13.58
C ILE A 475 38.98 -43.66 12.52
N TYR A 476 38.00 -43.33 11.67
CA TYR A 476 37.41 -44.29 10.73
C TYR A 476 38.12 -44.32 9.40
N LEU A 477 38.41 -43.15 8.80
CA LEU A 477 39.08 -43.05 7.51
C LEU A 477 40.61 -43.07 7.63
N LYS A 478 41.15 -42.81 8.82
CA LYS A 478 42.60 -42.73 9.12
C LYS A 478 43.36 -41.73 8.23
N ASP A 479 42.64 -40.71 7.73
CA ASP A 479 43.20 -39.56 7.02
C ASP A 479 43.52 -38.46 8.04
N TYR A 480 44.71 -38.50 8.59
CA TYR A 480 45.13 -37.60 9.65
C TYR A 480 45.39 -36.16 9.18
N VAL A 481 45.61 -35.96 7.89
CA VAL A 481 45.80 -34.65 7.30
C VAL A 481 44.44 -33.90 7.27
N SER A 482 43.43 -34.55 6.72
CA SER A 482 42.06 -34.00 6.72
C SER A 482 41.50 -33.86 8.15
N ALA A 483 41.80 -34.82 9.05
CA ALA A 483 41.39 -34.72 10.44
C ALA A 483 41.96 -33.46 11.12
N LYS A 484 43.28 -33.21 10.96
CA LYS A 484 43.92 -32.00 11.49
C LYS A 484 43.30 -30.71 10.95
N TYR A 485 43.02 -30.67 9.63
CA TYR A 485 42.35 -29.52 8.98
C TYR A 485 40.99 -29.23 9.62
N TRP A 486 40.16 -30.27 9.79
CA TRP A 486 38.81 -30.10 10.31
C TRP A 486 38.77 -29.82 11.82
N TYR A 487 39.68 -30.29 12.62
CA TYR A 487 39.78 -29.93 14.05
C TYR A 487 40.36 -28.54 14.28
N GLU A 488 41.21 -28.01 13.37
CA GLU A 488 41.80 -26.67 13.52
C GLU A 488 40.75 -25.57 13.39
N LYS A 489 39.69 -25.77 12.59
CA LYS A 489 38.60 -24.77 12.42
C LYS A 489 37.83 -24.51 13.71
N PRO A 490 37.21 -25.51 14.37
CA PRO A 490 36.52 -25.31 15.65
C PRO A 490 37.47 -24.93 16.79
N ARG A 491 38.77 -25.31 16.73
CA ARG A 491 39.77 -24.83 17.68
C ARG A 491 39.85 -23.30 17.71
N LEU A 492 39.74 -22.63 16.57
CA LEU A 492 39.75 -21.17 16.50
C LEU A 492 38.55 -20.49 17.23
N ASN A 493 37.52 -21.27 17.54
CA ASN A 493 36.37 -20.87 18.33
C ASN A 493 36.40 -21.50 19.74
N ASP A 494 37.59 -21.82 20.27
CA ASP A 494 37.82 -22.37 21.61
C ASP A 494 37.09 -23.73 21.90
N CYS A 495 36.79 -24.51 20.83
CA CYS A 495 36.19 -25.83 21.00
C CYS A 495 37.18 -26.77 21.68
N ILE A 496 36.97 -27.05 22.97
CA ILE A 496 37.84 -27.81 23.85
C ILE A 496 38.04 -29.23 23.32
N GLU A 497 36.97 -29.87 22.85
CA GLU A 497 37.00 -31.23 22.32
C GLU A 497 37.91 -31.35 21.09
N SER A 498 37.85 -30.35 20.21
CA SER A 498 38.71 -30.30 19.03
C SER A 498 40.18 -30.06 19.40
N ILE A 499 40.44 -29.20 20.38
CA ILE A 499 41.78 -28.94 20.91
C ILE A 499 42.34 -30.21 21.52
N PHE A 500 41.55 -30.94 22.33
CA PHE A 500 41.96 -32.20 22.93
C PHE A 500 42.27 -33.25 21.86
N ASN A 501 41.40 -33.42 20.87
CA ASN A 501 41.58 -34.37 19.77
C ASN A 501 42.80 -34.02 18.89
N LEU A 502 43.11 -32.72 18.67
CA LEU A 502 44.35 -32.29 18.02
C LEU A 502 45.59 -32.73 18.82
N GLY A 503 45.54 -32.57 20.14
CA GLY A 503 46.61 -33.03 21.01
C GLY A 503 46.82 -34.55 20.92
N GLN A 504 45.73 -35.33 20.95
CA GLN A 504 45.79 -36.78 20.78
C GLN A 504 46.27 -37.20 19.39
N LEU A 505 45.81 -36.54 18.34
CA LEU A 505 46.23 -36.78 16.97
C LEU A 505 47.73 -36.53 16.81
N SER A 506 48.24 -35.41 17.40
CA SER A 506 49.68 -35.10 17.40
C SER A 506 50.51 -36.17 18.12
N LEU A 507 50.03 -36.69 19.24
CA LEU A 507 50.70 -37.82 19.91
C LEU A 507 50.78 -39.07 19.04
N LYS A 508 49.68 -39.40 18.35
CA LYS A 508 49.62 -40.53 17.43
C LYS A 508 50.57 -40.41 16.26
N LEU A 509 50.86 -39.17 15.83
CA LEU A 509 51.80 -38.84 14.75
C LEU A 509 53.25 -38.68 15.27
N ASN A 510 53.49 -38.91 16.57
CA ASN A 510 54.78 -38.67 17.24
C ASN A 510 55.23 -37.21 17.20
N GLU A 511 54.27 -36.25 17.15
CA GLU A 511 54.52 -34.79 17.16
C GLU A 511 54.39 -34.26 18.61
N ASP A 512 55.21 -34.73 19.54
CA ASP A 512 55.10 -34.43 20.98
C ASP A 512 55.11 -32.93 21.31
N SER A 513 55.79 -32.10 20.51
CA SER A 513 55.83 -30.66 20.70
C SER A 513 54.51 -29.96 20.31
N GLU A 514 53.85 -30.44 19.27
CA GLU A 514 52.52 -29.91 18.88
C GLU A 514 51.47 -30.42 19.89
N ALA A 515 51.52 -31.69 20.30
CA ALA A 515 50.65 -32.22 21.35
C ALA A 515 50.72 -31.37 22.63
N GLU A 516 51.95 -31.03 23.06
CA GLU A 516 52.17 -30.17 24.22
C GLU A 516 51.51 -28.81 24.08
N LYS A 517 51.59 -28.21 22.90
CA LYS A 517 50.97 -26.91 22.58
C LYS A 517 49.45 -26.97 22.72
N TYR A 518 48.80 -27.98 22.12
CA TYR A 518 47.34 -28.12 22.19
C TYR A 518 46.87 -28.44 23.60
N PHE A 519 47.51 -29.34 24.32
CA PHE A 519 47.14 -29.64 25.72
C PHE A 519 47.37 -28.45 26.65
N LYS A 520 48.37 -27.60 26.42
CA LYS A 520 48.53 -26.33 27.13
C LYS A 520 47.39 -25.37 26.87
N GLU A 521 46.95 -25.29 25.62
CA GLU A 521 45.83 -24.44 25.21
C GLU A 521 44.53 -24.89 25.89
N GLY A 522 44.14 -26.16 25.77
CA GLY A 522 42.96 -26.70 26.46
C GLY A 522 43.06 -26.61 28.00
N THR A 523 44.26 -26.76 28.58
CA THR A 523 44.46 -26.53 30.00
C THR A 523 44.21 -25.08 30.43
N LYS A 524 44.56 -24.08 29.59
CA LYS A 524 44.26 -22.66 29.83
C LYS A 524 42.77 -22.38 29.79
N LEU A 525 42.03 -23.10 28.96
CA LEU A 525 40.56 -23.05 28.88
C LEU A 525 39.89 -23.82 30.02
N GLY A 526 40.66 -24.41 30.92
CA GLY A 526 40.17 -25.11 32.13
C GLY A 526 39.90 -26.59 31.96
N ASP A 527 40.23 -27.18 30.81
CA ASP A 527 39.97 -28.61 30.60
C ASP A 527 40.87 -29.52 31.43
N LYS A 528 40.23 -30.40 32.18
CA LYS A 528 40.91 -31.36 33.06
C LYS A 528 41.57 -32.51 32.28
N LYS A 529 40.98 -32.90 31.13
CA LYS A 529 41.52 -33.97 30.27
C LYS A 529 42.82 -33.50 29.61
N CYS A 530 42.84 -32.30 29.06
CA CYS A 530 44.06 -31.68 28.54
C CYS A 530 45.13 -31.50 29.59
N LYS A 531 44.78 -31.09 30.83
CA LYS A 531 45.71 -30.97 31.94
C LYS A 531 46.33 -32.32 32.33
N TYR A 532 45.51 -33.37 32.34
CA TYR A 532 45.99 -34.74 32.62
C TYR A 532 46.97 -35.24 31.55
N MET A 533 46.60 -35.05 30.26
CA MET A 533 47.43 -35.46 29.12
C MET A 533 48.77 -34.69 29.09
N LEU A 534 48.73 -33.39 29.40
CA LEU A 534 49.92 -32.57 29.51
C LEU A 534 50.87 -33.09 30.62
N ALA A 535 50.34 -33.44 31.79
CA ALA A 535 51.12 -33.99 32.88
C ALA A 535 51.70 -35.33 32.48
N SER A 536 50.93 -36.19 31.81
CA SER A 536 51.38 -37.51 31.32
C SER A 536 52.50 -37.37 30.28
N LEU A 537 52.41 -36.39 29.40
CA LEU A 537 53.44 -36.10 28.40
C LEU A 537 54.73 -35.60 29.04
N TYR A 538 54.66 -34.79 30.07
CA TYR A 538 55.85 -34.36 30.83
C TYR A 538 56.47 -35.50 31.59
N TYR A 539 55.65 -36.36 32.15
CA TYR A 539 56.17 -37.55 32.79
C TYR A 539 56.92 -38.48 31.81
N LYS A 540 56.33 -38.73 30.61
CA LYS A 540 56.99 -39.52 29.54
C LYS A 540 58.34 -38.88 29.15
N LYS A 541 58.37 -37.57 28.87
CA LYS A 541 59.62 -36.88 28.54
C LYS A 541 60.66 -36.92 29.63
N SER A 542 60.26 -36.86 30.91
CA SER A 542 61.14 -36.97 32.05
C SER A 542 61.72 -38.40 32.15
N TYR A 543 60.89 -39.43 31.97
CA TYR A 543 61.32 -40.83 32.00
C TYR A 543 62.35 -41.14 30.89
N GLU A 544 62.08 -40.69 29.64
CA GLU A 544 62.98 -40.84 28.50
C GLU A 544 64.34 -40.14 28.72
N ASN A 545 64.31 -38.94 29.28
CA ASN A 545 65.50 -38.17 29.60
C ASN A 545 66.34 -38.89 30.66
N TYR A 546 65.74 -39.43 31.73
CA TYR A 546 66.49 -40.21 32.78
C TYR A 546 66.98 -41.54 32.23
N GLU A 547 66.24 -42.20 31.34
CA GLU A 547 66.69 -43.39 30.64
C GLU A 547 67.93 -43.13 29.78
N SER A 548 67.95 -42.05 29.07
CA SER A 548 69.11 -41.64 28.27
C SER A 548 70.31 -41.31 29.12
N LEU A 549 70.13 -40.47 30.17
CA LEU A 549 71.21 -40.15 31.12
C LEU A 549 71.72 -41.38 31.86
N ALA A 550 70.86 -42.33 32.20
CA ALA A 550 71.30 -43.60 32.83
C ALA A 550 72.14 -44.44 31.87
N LYS A 551 71.78 -44.51 30.57
CA LYS A 551 72.59 -45.17 29.53
C LYS A 551 73.99 -44.54 29.36
N GLU A 552 74.06 -43.23 29.58
CA GLU A 552 75.30 -42.45 29.51
C GLU A 552 76.10 -42.50 30.82
N ASN A 553 75.64 -43.23 31.87
CA ASN A 553 76.26 -43.29 33.21
C ASN A 553 76.48 -41.94 33.88
N TYR A 554 75.52 -40.94 33.63
CA TYR A 554 75.63 -39.63 34.20
C TYR A 554 75.22 -39.61 35.68
N GLU A 555 76.15 -39.34 36.58
CA GLU A 555 75.96 -39.26 38.05
C GLU A 555 75.01 -40.29 38.61
N ASN A 556 73.99 -39.93 39.41
CA ASN A 556 73.04 -40.82 40.05
C ASN A 556 71.81 -41.12 39.16
N SER A 557 71.88 -40.90 37.84
CA SER A 557 70.78 -41.06 36.91
C SER A 557 70.20 -42.48 36.90
N GLN A 558 71.02 -43.54 37.05
CA GLN A 558 70.56 -44.92 37.12
C GLN A 558 69.71 -45.17 38.37
N GLU A 559 70.10 -44.65 39.54
CA GLU A 559 69.35 -44.76 40.77
C GLU A 559 68.00 -44.07 40.72
N VAL A 560 67.95 -42.90 40.08
CA VAL A 560 66.70 -42.15 39.87
C VAL A 560 65.77 -42.85 38.84
N PHE A 561 66.34 -43.37 37.75
CA PHE A 561 65.61 -44.11 36.73
C PHE A 561 65.00 -45.41 37.31
N ASP A 562 65.72 -46.18 38.13
CA ASP A 562 65.22 -47.39 38.74
C ASP A 562 64.08 -47.13 39.76
N LYS A 563 64.02 -45.95 40.33
CA LYS A 563 62.96 -45.52 41.26
C LYS A 563 61.71 -44.93 40.55
N LEU A 564 61.80 -44.59 39.28
CA LEU A 564 60.66 -44.06 38.52
C LEU A 564 59.69 -45.23 38.25
N PRO A 565 58.43 -45.13 38.63
CA PRO A 565 57.44 -46.16 38.33
C PRO A 565 57.25 -46.27 36.80
N LYS A 566 57.29 -47.53 36.28
CA LYS A 566 56.97 -47.81 34.88
C LYS A 566 55.44 -47.61 34.66
N LEU A 567 55.01 -46.37 34.48
CA LEU A 567 53.72 -46.11 33.99
C LEU A 567 53.72 -46.43 32.48
N ILE A 568 53.12 -47.57 32.12
CA ILE A 568 52.83 -47.91 30.74
C ILE A 568 51.64 -47.00 30.32
N LEU A 569 51.96 -45.80 29.89
CA LEU A 569 50.99 -44.90 29.25
C LEU A 569 50.72 -45.48 27.87
N ASN A 570 49.68 -46.32 27.77
CA ASN A 570 49.22 -46.86 26.50
C ASN A 570 48.37 -45.82 25.82
N PHE A 571 49.04 -44.90 25.11
CA PHE A 571 48.36 -43.79 24.36
C PHE A 571 47.44 -44.34 23.29
N ASP A 572 47.57 -45.59 22.83
CA ASP A 572 46.70 -46.22 21.84
C ASP A 572 45.30 -46.56 22.36
N GLN A 573 45.10 -46.67 23.68
CA GLN A 573 43.77 -46.91 24.27
C GLN A 573 42.97 -45.65 24.64
N ILE A 574 43.54 -44.45 24.47
CA ILE A 574 42.92 -43.20 24.89
C ILE A 574 42.12 -42.53 23.73
N LEU A 575 42.17 -43.09 22.53
CA LEU A 575 41.38 -42.67 21.37
C LEU A 575 39.93 -43.17 21.41
N ILE A 576 39.28 -43.13 22.57
CA ILE A 576 37.83 -43.28 22.64
C ILE A 576 37.24 -41.90 22.46
N PRO A 577 36.46 -41.66 21.40
CA PRO A 577 35.71 -40.42 21.31
C PRO A 577 34.75 -40.36 22.49
N GLN A 578 35.05 -39.54 23.50
CA GLN A 578 34.06 -39.27 24.53
C GLN A 578 33.09 -38.25 23.94
N PHE A 579 31.94 -38.73 23.52
CA PHE A 579 30.76 -37.93 23.26
C PHE A 579 30.24 -37.45 24.62
N GLU A 580 30.70 -36.32 25.11
CA GLU A 580 29.82 -35.47 25.91
C GLU A 580 29.03 -34.69 24.89
N THR A 581 27.73 -34.90 24.90
CA THR A 581 26.74 -34.22 24.09
C THR A 581 27.07 -32.72 24.08
N ILE A 582 27.48 -32.19 22.91
CA ILE A 582 27.36 -30.76 22.66
C ILE A 582 25.87 -30.59 22.49
N ASP A 583 25.16 -30.45 23.61
CA ASP A 583 23.70 -30.22 23.65
C ASP A 583 23.28 -28.84 23.14
N ASN A 584 24.18 -28.13 22.45
CA ASN A 584 23.92 -26.89 21.81
C ASN A 584 24.06 -27.03 20.28
N ILE A 585 23.20 -27.85 19.66
CA ILE A 585 22.62 -27.38 18.43
C ILE A 585 21.75 -26.22 18.93
N SER A 586 22.25 -24.97 18.82
CA SER A 586 21.39 -23.84 18.98
C SER A 586 20.24 -24.09 18.01
N GLU A 587 19.10 -24.56 18.51
CA GLU A 587 17.86 -24.19 17.91
C GLU A 587 18.01 -22.67 17.87
N ASP A 588 18.31 -22.10 16.68
CA ASP A 588 18.05 -20.71 16.45
C ASP A 588 16.55 -20.60 16.67
N GLU A 589 16.18 -20.42 17.92
CA GLU A 589 14.97 -19.76 18.30
C GLU A 589 15.14 -18.38 17.66
N GLU A 590 14.77 -18.26 16.37
CA GLU A 590 14.17 -17.02 15.92
C GLU A 590 13.07 -16.80 16.93
N GLU A 591 13.34 -15.91 17.88
CA GLU A 591 12.34 -15.41 18.81
C GLU A 591 11.21 -14.92 17.92
N TYR A 592 10.18 -15.80 17.73
CA TYR A 592 9.00 -15.45 16.94
C TYR A 592 8.34 -14.29 17.66
N VAL A 593 8.70 -13.07 17.24
CA VAL A 593 7.98 -11.86 17.62
C VAL A 593 6.74 -11.85 16.73
N PRO A 594 5.57 -12.15 17.30
CA PRO A 594 4.35 -12.12 16.51
C PRO A 594 4.18 -10.71 15.97
N ARG A 595 4.30 -10.56 14.66
CA ARG A 595 3.93 -9.31 13.96
C ARG A 595 2.48 -9.43 13.56
N TYR A 596 1.66 -8.43 13.92
CA TYR A 596 0.28 -8.41 13.48
C TYR A 596 0.21 -8.25 11.95
N ILE A 597 -0.78 -8.89 11.35
CA ILE A 597 -1.03 -8.80 9.92
C ILE A 597 -1.84 -7.55 9.66
N LEU A 598 -1.29 -6.64 8.84
CA LEU A 598 -2.00 -5.46 8.39
C LEU A 598 -3.05 -5.86 7.36
N SER A 599 -4.30 -5.45 7.58
CA SER A 599 -5.33 -5.55 6.56
C SER A 599 -5.08 -4.50 5.50
N VAL A 600 -5.17 -4.88 4.24
CA VAL A 600 -5.03 -4.00 3.08
C VAL A 600 -6.37 -3.98 2.35
N GLU A 601 -6.99 -2.81 2.20
CA GLU A 601 -8.07 -2.66 1.25
C GLU A 601 -7.50 -2.69 -0.17
N GLU A 602 -8.01 -3.60 -1.00
CA GLU A 602 -7.75 -3.56 -2.43
C GLU A 602 -8.38 -2.28 -2.99
N ASP A 603 -7.57 -1.43 -3.60
CA ASP A 603 -8.07 -0.31 -4.38
C ASP A 603 -8.89 -0.86 -5.54
N ASN A 604 -10.21 -0.91 -5.36
CA ASN A 604 -11.11 -1.14 -6.49
C ASN A 604 -10.81 -0.08 -7.54
N ASN A 605 -10.43 -0.49 -8.73
CA ASN A 605 -10.17 0.37 -9.88
C ASN A 605 -11.38 1.29 -10.12
N TYR A 606 -11.34 2.47 -9.51
CA TYR A 606 -12.37 3.49 -9.67
C TYR A 606 -12.19 4.13 -11.04
N VAL A 607 -12.82 3.55 -12.04
CA VAL A 607 -13.00 4.21 -13.32
C VAL A 607 -14.10 5.25 -13.11
N TYR A 608 -13.76 6.53 -13.24
CA TYR A 608 -14.75 7.59 -13.23
C TYR A 608 -15.67 7.41 -14.45
N LYS A 609 -16.73 6.62 -14.28
CA LYS A 609 -17.71 6.29 -15.33
C LYS A 609 -18.88 7.27 -15.39
N GLU A 610 -18.95 8.23 -14.45
CA GLU A 610 -19.99 9.23 -14.48
C GLU A 610 -19.90 10.08 -15.75
N LYS A 611 -20.81 9.85 -16.63
CA LYS A 611 -21.08 10.76 -17.75
C LYS A 611 -21.87 11.95 -17.23
N SER A 612 -21.61 13.14 -17.79
CA SER A 612 -22.48 14.28 -17.53
C SER A 612 -23.87 13.97 -18.09
N THR A 613 -24.84 13.84 -17.21
CA THR A 613 -26.23 13.55 -17.57
C THR A 613 -27.15 14.76 -17.39
N GLU A 614 -26.58 15.87 -16.90
CA GLU A 614 -27.33 17.12 -16.76
C GLU A 614 -27.44 17.84 -18.08
N MET A 615 -28.67 18.20 -18.44
CA MET A 615 -28.93 18.99 -19.64
C MET A 615 -28.57 20.46 -19.40
N ILE A 616 -27.93 21.07 -20.40
CA ILE A 616 -27.54 22.45 -20.34
C ILE A 616 -28.73 23.33 -20.65
N VAL A 617 -29.14 24.14 -19.67
CA VAL A 617 -30.01 25.30 -19.83
C VAL A 617 -29.12 26.53 -19.92
N ASP A 618 -28.98 27.05 -21.13
CA ASP A 618 -28.10 28.19 -21.39
C ASP A 618 -28.62 29.45 -20.67
N GLY A 619 -27.70 30.18 -20.03
CA GLY A 619 -28.03 31.40 -19.27
C GLY A 619 -28.64 31.18 -17.88
N ALA A 620 -28.83 29.95 -17.42
CA ALA A 620 -29.24 29.66 -16.04
C ALA A 620 -28.09 29.82 -15.01
N LEU A 621 -26.86 30.01 -15.49
CA LEU A 621 -25.68 30.27 -14.68
C LEU A 621 -25.60 31.71 -14.20
N GLU A 622 -24.98 31.89 -13.06
CA GLU A 622 -24.92 33.11 -12.25
C GLU A 622 -24.74 34.44 -13.02
N PHE A 623 -25.56 35.41 -12.67
CA PHE A 623 -25.45 36.76 -13.12
C PHE A 623 -24.28 37.48 -12.45
N ASN A 624 -23.17 37.62 -13.15
CA ASN A 624 -22.07 38.45 -12.69
C ASN A 624 -22.23 39.86 -13.23
N ILE A 625 -22.30 40.88 -12.36
CA ILE A 625 -22.47 42.30 -12.69
C ILE A 625 -21.38 42.80 -13.66
N GLU A 626 -20.22 42.14 -13.69
CA GLU A 626 -19.11 42.47 -14.61
C GLU A 626 -19.47 42.32 -16.12
N ASN A 627 -20.45 41.48 -16.47
CA ASN A 627 -20.89 41.27 -17.84
C ASN A 627 -21.85 42.34 -18.36
N ILE A 628 -22.29 43.29 -17.52
CA ILE A 628 -23.20 44.37 -17.93
C ILE A 628 -22.45 45.52 -18.65
N THR A 629 -21.11 45.55 -18.51
CA THR A 629 -20.26 46.64 -19.00
C THR A 629 -19.45 46.31 -20.25
N LYS A 630 -19.60 45.13 -20.79
CA LYS A 630 -19.14 44.73 -22.13
C LYS A 630 -20.33 44.71 -23.09
#